data_a4258ba8b11bd44db0c831193dd349b7
#
_entry.id   a4258ba8b11bd44db0c831193dd349b7
#
_cell.length_a   1.000
_cell.length_b   1.000
_cell.length_c   1.000
_cell.angle_alpha   90.00
_cell.angle_beta   90.00
_cell.angle_gamma   90.00
#
_symmetry.space_group_name_H-M   'P 1'
#
loop_
_entity.id
_entity.type
_entity.pdbx_description
1 polymer ?
#
loop_
_entity_poly.entity_id
_entity_poly.type
_entity_poly.pdbx_seq_one_letter_code
_entity_poly.pdbx_strand_id
1 'polypeptide(L)'
;TLASGQLSLGAAGFMSVGAYVGAILSLKADLPIVVGIIIGGLVASLVAVIIGLPTTRLKGLYLAIATLGFGEVVRVIFLNLDITNGALGLSGIPSIPQELTNYAYEFDLDGLMGIDAVAWGNLMAIIILLAILVLIIACCVRINNSRVGRAFAAIKADDHAAELMGINVVYYKMMAFIIGAFIAGIGGGLYAHITNFI
;
A
#
# COMPACT_ATOMS: atom_id res chain seq x y z
N THR A 1 2.80 -12.10 0.96
CA THR A 1 3.21 -12.95 -0.18
C THR A 1 4.38 -13.85 0.18
N LEU A 2 5.48 -13.35 0.77
CA LEU A 2 6.63 -14.18 1.18
C LEU A 2 6.28 -15.26 2.22
N ALA A 3 5.34 -15.00 3.10
CA ALA A 3 4.86 -15.96 4.10
C ALA A 3 4.14 -17.17 3.49
N SER A 4 3.51 -16.99 2.32
CA SER A 4 2.83 -18.06 1.56
C SER A 4 3.70 -18.68 0.46
N GLY A 5 5.02 -18.34 0.41
CA GLY A 5 5.95 -18.85 -0.59
C GLY A 5 5.79 -18.25 -2.00
N GLN A 6 4.97 -17.20 -2.16
CA GLN A 6 4.76 -16.55 -3.44
C GLN A 6 5.80 -15.45 -3.66
N LEU A 7 6.56 -15.55 -4.76
CA LEU A 7 7.40 -14.46 -5.25
C LEU A 7 6.56 -13.54 -6.11
N SER A 8 6.17 -12.40 -5.54
CA SER A 8 5.43 -11.35 -6.27
C SER A 8 6.28 -10.10 -6.37
N LEU A 9 6.53 -9.65 -7.60
CA LEU A 9 7.23 -8.40 -7.91
C LEU A 9 6.24 -7.25 -8.24
N GLY A 10 4.94 -7.51 -8.12
CA GLY A 10 3.89 -6.54 -8.44
C GLY A 10 3.61 -5.49 -7.35
N ALA A 11 4.37 -5.48 -6.26
CA ALA A 11 4.14 -4.53 -5.16
C ALA A 11 4.17 -3.07 -5.63
N ALA A 12 5.07 -2.72 -6.56
CA ALA A 12 5.17 -1.38 -7.14
C ALA A 12 3.89 -0.97 -7.89
N GLY A 13 3.25 -1.90 -8.63
CA GLY A 13 1.99 -1.64 -9.31
C GLY A 13 0.85 -1.32 -8.33
N PHE A 14 0.72 -2.10 -7.25
CA PHE A 14 -0.29 -1.82 -6.21
C PHE A 14 0.02 -0.54 -5.42
N MET A 15 1.28 -0.26 -5.17
CA MET A 15 1.74 1.00 -4.58
C MET A 15 1.34 2.19 -5.47
N SER A 16 1.55 2.11 -6.78
CA SER A 16 1.14 3.15 -7.73
C SER A 16 -0.37 3.35 -7.73
N VAL A 17 -1.17 2.27 -7.76
CA VAL A 17 -2.63 2.37 -7.68
C VAL A 17 -3.07 3.10 -6.41
N GLY A 18 -2.53 2.72 -5.26
CA GLY A 18 -2.86 3.36 -3.98
C GLY A 18 -2.45 4.82 -3.92
N ALA A 19 -1.28 5.16 -4.48
CA ALA A 19 -0.76 6.50 -4.52
C ALA A 19 -1.62 7.45 -5.39
N TYR A 20 -1.90 7.05 -6.64
CA TYR A 20 -2.73 7.85 -7.55
C TYR A 20 -4.16 8.00 -7.05
N VAL A 21 -4.79 6.92 -6.56
CA VAL A 21 -6.16 6.98 -6.03
C VAL A 21 -6.20 7.89 -4.80
N GLY A 22 -5.27 7.74 -3.85
CA GLY A 22 -5.18 8.59 -2.67
C GLY A 22 -4.99 10.07 -3.04
N ALA A 23 -4.03 10.36 -3.93
CA ALA A 23 -3.73 11.72 -4.40
C ALA A 23 -4.93 12.36 -5.12
N ILE A 24 -5.59 11.64 -6.03
CA ILE A 24 -6.76 12.15 -6.76
C ILE A 24 -7.92 12.48 -5.80
N LEU A 25 -8.17 11.63 -4.80
CA LEU A 25 -9.23 11.86 -3.82
C LEU A 25 -8.93 13.08 -2.94
N SER A 26 -7.69 13.25 -2.52
CA SER A 26 -7.29 14.43 -1.73
C SER A 26 -7.29 15.72 -2.55
N LEU A 27 -6.92 15.67 -3.85
CA LEU A 27 -6.86 16.86 -4.71
C LEU A 27 -8.20 17.28 -5.29
N LYS A 28 -9.05 16.33 -5.68
CA LYS A 28 -10.30 16.61 -6.43
C LYS A 28 -11.56 16.49 -5.58
N ALA A 29 -11.55 15.68 -4.53
CA ALA A 29 -12.69 15.46 -3.66
C ALA A 29 -12.53 16.14 -2.30
N ASP A 30 -11.45 16.89 -2.06
CA ASP A 30 -11.13 17.56 -0.79
C ASP A 30 -11.29 16.64 0.44
N LEU A 31 -11.03 15.34 0.26
CA LEU A 31 -11.14 14.37 1.34
C LEU A 31 -9.92 14.44 2.26
N PRO A 32 -10.09 14.21 3.56
CA PRO A 32 -8.98 14.11 4.50
C PRO A 32 -7.94 13.08 4.01
N ILE A 33 -6.66 13.39 4.14
CA ILE A 33 -5.52 12.56 3.67
C ILE A 33 -5.67 11.10 4.14
N VAL A 34 -6.05 10.89 5.40
CA VAL A 34 -6.20 9.56 6.00
C VAL A 34 -7.25 8.73 5.25
N VAL A 35 -8.38 9.35 4.88
CA VAL A 35 -9.46 8.69 4.14
C VAL A 35 -8.98 8.33 2.73
N GLY A 36 -8.29 9.25 2.05
CA GLY A 36 -7.69 9.01 0.74
C GLY A 36 -6.74 7.81 0.73
N ILE A 37 -5.87 7.71 1.73
CA ILE A 37 -4.92 6.59 1.87
C ILE A 37 -5.64 5.26 2.09
N ILE A 38 -6.67 5.23 2.95
CA ILE A 38 -7.44 4.00 3.22
C ILE A 38 -8.18 3.54 1.96
N ILE A 39 -8.85 4.46 1.27
CA ILE A 39 -9.55 4.16 0.01
C ILE A 39 -8.56 3.70 -1.06
N GLY A 40 -7.40 4.35 -1.17
CA GLY A 40 -6.31 3.94 -2.06
C GLY A 40 -5.87 2.49 -1.81
N GLY A 41 -5.71 2.10 -0.54
CA GLY A 41 -5.42 0.73 -0.13
C GLY A 41 -6.54 -0.26 -0.50
N LEU A 42 -7.81 0.12 -0.30
CA LEU A 42 -8.96 -0.70 -0.66
C LEU A 42 -9.06 -0.90 -2.17
N VAL A 43 -8.86 0.14 -2.97
CA VAL A 43 -8.84 0.03 -4.44
C VAL A 43 -7.70 -0.85 -4.91
N ALA A 44 -6.50 -0.70 -4.35
CA ALA A 44 -5.37 -1.59 -4.63
C ALA A 44 -5.69 -3.06 -4.31
N SER A 45 -6.41 -3.32 -3.20
CA SER A 45 -6.90 -4.66 -2.84
C SER A 45 -7.90 -5.21 -3.86
N LEU A 46 -8.80 -4.38 -4.34
CA LEU A 46 -9.81 -4.77 -5.32
C LEU A 46 -9.15 -5.12 -6.66
N VAL A 47 -8.18 -4.31 -7.11
CA VAL A 47 -7.35 -4.60 -8.28
C VAL A 47 -6.58 -5.92 -8.10
N ALA A 48 -6.08 -6.17 -6.88
CA ALA A 48 -5.41 -7.43 -6.54
C ALA A 48 -6.33 -8.65 -6.67
N VAL A 49 -7.63 -8.53 -6.38
CA VAL A 49 -8.59 -9.62 -6.61
C VAL A 49 -8.71 -9.95 -8.09
N ILE A 50 -8.85 -8.92 -8.94
CA ILE A 50 -9.00 -9.09 -10.38
C ILE A 50 -7.79 -9.80 -10.98
N ILE A 51 -6.59 -9.38 -10.58
CA ILE A 51 -5.33 -9.91 -11.11
C ILE A 51 -4.93 -11.22 -10.42
N GLY A 52 -5.24 -11.34 -9.16
CA GLY A 52 -4.95 -12.52 -8.35
C GLY A 52 -5.62 -13.78 -8.89
N LEU A 53 -6.85 -13.70 -9.41
CA LEU A 53 -7.58 -14.85 -9.93
C LEU A 53 -6.79 -15.63 -11.01
N PRO A 54 -6.30 -15.01 -12.10
CA PRO A 54 -5.48 -15.72 -13.07
C PRO A 54 -4.07 -16.08 -12.53
N THR A 55 -3.49 -15.23 -11.68
CA THR A 55 -2.11 -15.40 -11.21
C THR A 55 -1.95 -16.47 -10.14
N THR A 56 -3.01 -16.81 -9.38
CA THR A 56 -2.96 -17.90 -8.37
C THR A 56 -2.70 -19.27 -8.99
N ARG A 57 -2.95 -19.44 -10.29
CA ARG A 57 -2.64 -20.66 -11.04
C ARG A 57 -1.18 -20.77 -11.45
N LEU A 58 -0.45 -19.64 -11.41
CA LEU A 58 0.97 -19.59 -11.78
C LEU A 58 1.83 -19.94 -10.56
N LYS A 59 2.95 -20.63 -10.80
CA LYS A 59 3.89 -21.06 -9.75
C LYS A 59 5.27 -20.45 -10.00
N GLY A 60 5.97 -20.16 -8.90
CA GLY A 60 7.38 -19.76 -8.94
C GLY A 60 7.68 -18.54 -9.82
N LEU A 61 8.59 -18.73 -10.77
CA LEU A 61 9.08 -17.65 -11.64
C LEU A 61 8.00 -17.07 -12.55
N TYR A 62 7.05 -17.87 -13.02
CA TYR A 62 5.96 -17.39 -13.88
C TYR A 62 5.06 -16.38 -13.17
N LEU A 63 4.81 -16.59 -11.88
CA LEU A 63 4.08 -15.62 -11.06
C LEU A 63 4.85 -14.30 -10.92
N ALA A 64 6.17 -14.37 -10.72
CA ALA A 64 7.00 -13.18 -10.60
C ALA A 64 6.99 -12.35 -11.89
N ILE A 65 7.15 -13.01 -13.06
CA ILE A 65 7.11 -12.33 -14.38
C ILE A 65 5.71 -11.71 -14.63
N ALA A 66 4.64 -12.46 -14.36
CA ALA A 66 3.28 -11.96 -14.55
C ALA A 66 2.97 -10.73 -13.68
N THR A 67 3.42 -10.75 -12.40
CA THR A 67 3.22 -9.61 -11.49
C THR A 67 4.10 -8.42 -11.84
N LEU A 68 5.28 -8.63 -12.42
CA LEU A 68 6.13 -7.56 -12.93
C LEU A 68 5.49 -6.92 -14.17
N GLY A 69 5.01 -7.73 -15.11
CA GLY A 69 4.27 -7.25 -16.28
C GLY A 69 3.02 -6.45 -15.91
N PHE A 70 2.30 -6.88 -14.86
CA PHE A 70 1.20 -6.11 -14.31
C PHE A 70 1.64 -4.72 -13.83
N GLY A 71 2.74 -4.63 -13.08
CA GLY A 71 3.27 -3.34 -12.63
C GLY A 71 3.54 -2.38 -13.80
N GLU A 72 4.09 -2.91 -14.90
CA GLU A 72 4.32 -2.13 -16.12
C GLU A 72 3.03 -1.70 -16.81
N VAL A 73 2.02 -2.57 -16.88
CA VAL A 73 0.70 -2.22 -17.42
C VAL A 73 0.06 -1.09 -16.61
N VAL A 74 0.10 -1.16 -15.27
CA VAL A 74 -0.41 -0.09 -14.39
C VAL A 74 0.33 1.22 -14.65
N ARG A 75 1.65 1.19 -14.77
CA ARG A 75 2.46 2.36 -15.10
C ARG A 75 2.03 2.99 -16.42
N VAL A 76 1.89 2.20 -17.47
CA VAL A 76 1.48 2.69 -18.80
C VAL A 76 0.06 3.26 -18.75
N ILE A 77 -0.86 2.65 -17.99
CA ILE A 77 -2.21 3.18 -17.81
C ILE A 77 -2.15 4.58 -17.19
N PHE A 78 -1.46 4.75 -16.07
CA PHE A 78 -1.37 6.07 -15.41
C PHE A 78 -0.65 7.12 -16.23
N LEU A 79 0.33 6.74 -17.06
CA LEU A 79 1.00 7.67 -17.99
C LEU A 79 0.11 8.16 -19.13
N ASN A 80 -0.98 7.45 -19.45
CA ASN A 80 -1.87 7.79 -20.56
C ASN A 80 -3.25 8.29 -20.12
N LEU A 81 -3.51 8.36 -18.81
CA LEU A 81 -4.77 8.90 -18.29
C LEU A 81 -4.69 10.42 -18.14
N ASP A 82 -5.66 11.15 -18.70
CA ASP A 82 -5.76 12.61 -18.54
C ASP A 82 -5.99 13.02 -17.07
N ILE A 83 -6.62 12.15 -16.28
CA ILE A 83 -6.91 12.40 -14.85
C ILE A 83 -5.65 12.50 -14.01
N THR A 84 -4.57 11.82 -14.43
CA THR A 84 -3.26 11.79 -13.77
C THR A 84 -2.27 12.80 -14.34
N ASN A 85 -2.68 13.66 -15.28
CA ASN A 85 -1.81 14.54 -16.07
C ASN A 85 -0.77 13.78 -16.91
N GLY A 86 -0.96 12.49 -17.12
CA GLY A 86 -0.08 11.66 -17.94
C GLY A 86 1.37 11.68 -17.46
N ALA A 87 2.29 11.99 -18.36
CA ALA A 87 3.72 12.05 -18.07
C ALA A 87 4.17 13.24 -17.19
N LEU A 88 3.32 14.25 -17.01
CA LEU A 88 3.61 15.40 -16.14
C LEU A 88 3.39 15.07 -14.65
N GLY A 89 2.59 14.04 -14.36
CA GLY A 89 2.26 13.64 -13.01
C GLY A 89 1.32 14.60 -12.28
N LEU A 90 0.98 14.25 -11.05
CA LEU A 90 0.17 15.05 -10.15
C LEU A 90 1.07 15.82 -9.19
N SER A 91 0.96 17.14 -9.21
CA SER A 91 1.65 18.07 -8.29
C SER A 91 0.64 18.76 -7.37
N GLY A 92 1.12 19.30 -6.25
CA GLY A 92 0.27 20.02 -5.30
C GLY A 92 -0.58 19.12 -4.41
N ILE A 93 -0.18 17.87 -4.24
CA ILE A 93 -0.83 16.92 -3.33
C ILE A 93 -0.70 17.45 -1.88
N PRO A 94 -1.79 17.50 -1.09
CA PRO A 94 -1.72 17.90 0.31
C PRO A 94 -0.66 17.09 1.06
N SER A 95 0.24 17.79 1.75
CA SER A 95 1.38 17.16 2.42
C SER A 95 1.08 16.96 3.89
N ILE A 96 1.32 15.74 4.39
CA ILE A 96 1.21 15.44 5.82
C ILE A 96 2.09 16.37 6.67
N PRO A 97 3.38 16.60 6.35
CA PRO A 97 4.19 17.56 7.10
C PRO A 97 3.66 18.99 7.08
N GLN A 98 3.13 19.46 5.93
CA GLN A 98 2.57 20.81 5.82
C GLN A 98 1.29 20.99 6.64
N GLU A 99 0.38 20.02 6.60
CA GLU A 99 -0.82 20.09 7.47
C GLU A 99 -0.44 20.14 8.95
N LEU A 100 0.49 19.31 9.38
CA LEU A 100 0.98 19.32 10.77
C LEU A 100 1.70 20.62 11.13
N THR A 101 2.41 21.24 10.20
CA THR A 101 3.03 22.56 10.40
C THR A 101 1.98 23.63 10.55
N ASN A 102 0.89 23.59 9.75
CA ASN A 102 -0.22 24.54 9.87
C ASN A 102 -0.93 24.42 11.24
N TYR A 103 -1.14 23.21 11.73
CA TYR A 103 -1.64 22.99 13.10
C TYR A 103 -0.68 23.54 14.17
N ALA A 104 0.63 23.41 13.97
CA ALA A 104 1.62 23.96 14.90
C ALA A 104 1.55 25.50 14.99
N TYR A 105 1.33 26.17 13.87
CA TYR A 105 1.12 27.61 13.83
C TYR A 105 -0.22 28.02 14.46
N GLU A 106 -1.31 27.27 14.22
CA GLU A 106 -2.63 27.56 14.75
C GLU A 106 -2.67 27.48 16.30
N PHE A 107 -1.89 26.57 16.88
CA PHE A 107 -1.78 26.39 18.33
C PHE A 107 -0.61 27.11 18.99
N ASP A 108 0.10 27.99 18.26
CA ASP A 108 1.26 28.78 18.75
C ASP A 108 2.32 27.94 19.50
N LEU A 109 2.56 26.74 18.99
CA LEU A 109 3.51 25.81 19.59
C LEU A 109 4.97 26.29 19.46
N ASP A 110 5.25 27.20 18.53
CA ASP A 110 6.52 27.86 18.33
C ASP A 110 6.97 28.63 19.59
N GLY A 111 6.02 29.38 20.21
CA GLY A 111 6.29 30.14 21.44
C GLY A 111 6.43 29.26 22.69
N LEU A 112 5.78 28.10 22.69
CA LEU A 112 5.74 27.21 23.87
C LEU A 112 6.94 26.27 23.97
N MET A 113 7.48 25.78 22.85
CA MET A 113 8.52 24.75 22.83
C MET A 113 9.88 25.23 22.29
N GLY A 114 9.99 26.45 21.72
CA GLY A 114 11.22 26.99 21.17
C GLY A 114 11.78 26.18 19.98
N ILE A 115 10.92 25.44 19.29
CA ILE A 115 11.25 24.64 18.10
C ILE A 115 10.50 25.24 16.92
N ASP A 116 11.16 25.46 15.79
CA ASP A 116 10.53 25.91 14.55
C ASP A 116 9.33 25.04 14.19
N ALA A 117 8.17 25.66 13.86
CA ALA A 117 6.93 24.97 13.50
C ALA A 117 7.13 23.97 12.34
N VAL A 118 8.04 24.29 11.40
CA VAL A 118 8.41 23.38 10.29
C VAL A 118 9.15 22.15 10.80
N ALA A 119 10.09 22.33 11.73
CA ALA A 119 10.80 21.22 12.36
C ALA A 119 9.85 20.34 13.17
N TRP A 120 8.92 20.95 13.89
CA TRP A 120 7.88 20.25 14.64
C TRP A 120 6.96 19.43 13.72
N GLY A 121 6.47 20.01 12.62
CA GLY A 121 5.63 19.34 11.63
C GLY A 121 6.34 18.12 11.02
N ASN A 122 7.62 18.25 10.67
CA ASN A 122 8.41 17.14 10.14
C ASN A 122 8.64 16.04 11.18
N LEU A 123 8.92 16.38 12.44
CA LEU A 123 9.09 15.40 13.51
C LEU A 123 7.80 14.61 13.76
N MET A 124 6.66 15.30 13.81
CA MET A 124 5.35 14.64 13.98
C MET A 124 5.00 13.74 12.80
N ALA A 125 5.30 14.16 11.57
CA ALA A 125 5.12 13.33 10.39
C ALA A 125 5.94 12.03 10.48
N ILE A 126 7.22 12.12 10.91
CA ILE A 126 8.07 10.94 11.11
C ILE A 126 7.49 10.02 12.19
N ILE A 127 7.02 10.57 13.31
CA ILE A 127 6.43 9.80 14.40
C ILE A 127 5.16 9.07 13.93
N ILE A 128 4.30 9.75 13.18
CA ILE A 128 3.08 9.15 12.61
C ILE A 128 3.44 8.02 11.64
N LEU A 129 4.43 8.22 10.78
CA LEU A 129 4.90 7.20 9.85
C LEU A 129 5.45 5.97 10.57
N LEU A 130 6.24 6.17 11.62
CA LEU A 130 6.76 5.10 12.46
C LEU A 130 5.62 4.37 13.18
N ALA A 131 4.63 5.08 13.69
CA ALA A 131 3.45 4.48 14.33
C ALA A 131 2.67 3.61 13.34
N ILE A 132 2.44 4.09 12.12
CA ILE A 132 1.77 3.32 11.06
C ILE A 132 2.60 2.07 10.70
N LEU A 133 3.92 2.21 10.57
CA LEU A 133 4.82 1.10 10.28
C LEU A 133 4.76 0.02 11.39
N VAL A 134 4.84 0.44 12.65
CA VAL A 134 4.72 -0.47 13.81
C VAL A 134 3.36 -1.18 13.82
N LEU A 135 2.28 -0.45 13.52
CA LEU A 135 0.93 -1.01 13.43
C LEU A 135 0.83 -2.05 12.32
N ILE A 136 1.37 -1.78 11.14
CA ILE A 136 1.41 -2.74 10.03
C ILE A 136 2.22 -3.98 10.40
N ILE A 137 3.40 -3.81 11.02
CA ILE A 137 4.23 -4.93 11.48
C ILE A 137 3.47 -5.76 12.53
N ALA A 138 2.85 -5.13 13.52
CA ALA A 138 2.06 -5.81 14.55
C ALA A 138 0.90 -6.60 13.94
N CYS A 139 0.20 -6.03 12.95
CA CYS A 139 -0.86 -6.69 12.21
C CYS A 139 -0.32 -7.92 11.44
N CYS A 140 0.80 -7.77 10.73
CA CYS A 140 1.45 -8.87 10.02
C CYS A 140 1.90 -10.00 10.95
N VAL A 141 2.50 -9.67 12.10
CA VAL A 141 2.90 -10.66 13.11
C VAL A 141 1.69 -11.39 13.66
N ARG A 142 0.60 -10.66 13.95
CA ARG A 142 -0.64 -11.26 14.45
C ARG A 142 -1.28 -12.20 13.43
N ILE A 143 -1.31 -11.82 12.15
CA ILE A 143 -1.78 -12.69 11.06
C ILE A 143 -0.90 -13.94 10.95
N ASN A 144 0.43 -13.77 10.99
CA ASN A 144 1.37 -14.88 10.88
C ASN A 144 1.23 -15.91 12.02
N ASN A 145 0.92 -15.46 13.23
CA ASN A 145 0.69 -16.31 14.40
C ASN A 145 -0.74 -16.88 14.48
N SER A 146 -1.62 -16.53 13.56
CA SER A 146 -3.01 -16.96 13.51
C SER A 146 -3.18 -18.32 12.79
N ARG A 147 -4.44 -18.80 12.69
CA ARG A 147 -4.78 -19.97 11.85
C ARG A 147 -4.42 -19.75 10.38
N VAL A 148 -4.56 -18.51 9.90
CA VAL A 148 -4.23 -18.12 8.52
C VAL A 148 -2.72 -18.23 8.30
N GLY A 149 -1.89 -17.78 9.24
CA GLY A 149 -0.43 -17.90 9.14
C GLY A 149 0.06 -19.34 9.10
N ARG A 150 -0.58 -20.23 9.88
CA ARG A 150 -0.26 -21.67 9.81
C ARG A 150 -0.59 -22.29 8.45
N ALA A 151 -1.72 -21.88 7.85
CA ALA A 151 -2.08 -22.31 6.50
C ALA A 151 -1.05 -21.78 5.46
N PHE A 152 -0.59 -20.53 5.60
CA PHE A 152 0.48 -19.99 4.75
C PHE A 152 1.78 -20.78 4.89
N ALA A 153 2.17 -21.17 6.10
CA ALA A 153 3.37 -21.96 6.33
C ALA A 153 3.27 -23.35 5.70
N ALA A 154 2.11 -24.01 5.81
CA ALA A 154 1.85 -25.29 5.18
C ALA A 154 1.94 -25.21 3.65
N ILE A 155 1.31 -24.22 3.03
CA ILE A 155 1.34 -23.97 1.58
C ILE A 155 2.77 -23.66 1.11
N LYS A 156 3.53 -22.91 1.91
CA LYS A 156 4.92 -22.60 1.59
C LYS A 156 5.83 -23.83 1.57
N ALA A 157 5.54 -24.79 2.45
CA ALA A 157 6.29 -26.04 2.54
C ALA A 157 6.01 -26.95 1.32
N ASP A 158 4.74 -27.22 1.06
CA ASP A 158 4.29 -27.98 -0.13
C ASP A 158 2.83 -27.69 -0.42
N ASP A 159 2.55 -27.15 -1.62
CA ASP A 159 1.19 -26.83 -2.09
C ASP A 159 0.30 -28.09 -2.16
N HIS A 160 0.86 -29.21 -2.67
CA HIS A 160 0.09 -30.45 -2.88
C HIS A 160 -0.20 -31.15 -1.55
N ALA A 161 0.77 -31.19 -0.65
CA ALA A 161 0.55 -31.76 0.68
C ALA A 161 -0.49 -30.95 1.47
N ALA A 162 -0.46 -29.62 1.38
CA ALA A 162 -1.45 -28.75 2.00
C ALA A 162 -2.86 -29.00 1.45
N GLU A 163 -3.01 -29.20 0.15
CA GLU A 163 -4.28 -29.50 -0.50
C GLU A 163 -4.85 -30.85 -0.04
N LEU A 164 -4.01 -31.90 0.06
CA LEU A 164 -4.40 -33.20 0.58
C LEU A 164 -4.84 -33.15 2.05
N MET A 165 -4.32 -32.20 2.82
CA MET A 165 -4.74 -31.95 4.21
C MET A 165 -6.02 -31.10 4.32
N GLY A 166 -6.70 -30.84 3.18
CA GLY A 166 -7.95 -30.08 3.14
C GLY A 166 -7.80 -28.55 3.17
N ILE A 167 -6.59 -28.01 2.98
CA ILE A 167 -6.36 -26.59 2.91
C ILE A 167 -6.67 -26.09 1.49
N ASN A 168 -7.58 -25.13 1.36
CA ASN A 168 -7.86 -24.50 0.06
C ASN A 168 -6.71 -23.55 -0.33
N VAL A 169 -5.74 -24.08 -1.07
CA VAL A 169 -4.50 -23.37 -1.47
C VAL A 169 -4.81 -22.09 -2.24
N VAL A 170 -5.76 -22.12 -3.17
CA VAL A 170 -6.14 -20.97 -3.99
C VAL A 170 -6.68 -19.82 -3.12
N TYR A 171 -7.57 -20.13 -2.19
CA TYR A 171 -8.16 -19.15 -1.28
C TYR A 171 -7.09 -18.46 -0.42
N TYR A 172 -6.20 -19.22 0.20
CA TYR A 172 -5.16 -18.64 1.05
C TYR A 172 -4.11 -17.87 0.24
N LYS A 173 -3.73 -18.33 -0.95
CA LYS A 173 -2.85 -17.58 -1.86
C LYS A 173 -3.46 -16.23 -2.26
N MET A 174 -4.75 -16.23 -2.61
CA MET A 174 -5.49 -15.01 -2.93
C MET A 174 -5.53 -14.06 -1.73
N MET A 175 -5.84 -14.56 -0.53
CA MET A 175 -5.86 -13.76 0.69
C MET A 175 -4.51 -13.10 0.97
N ALA A 176 -3.41 -13.85 0.85
CA ALA A 176 -2.06 -13.29 1.01
C ALA A 176 -1.75 -12.19 -0.02
N PHE A 177 -2.24 -12.35 -1.25
CA PHE A 177 -2.06 -11.37 -2.31
C PHE A 177 -2.83 -10.09 -2.06
N ILE A 178 -4.09 -10.19 -1.64
CA ILE A 178 -4.96 -9.06 -1.27
C ILE A 178 -4.38 -8.27 -0.10
N ILE A 179 -3.97 -8.95 0.97
CA ILE A 179 -3.36 -8.30 2.14
C ILE A 179 -2.07 -7.56 1.73
N GLY A 180 -1.24 -8.20 0.90
CA GLY A 180 -0.02 -7.58 0.38
C GLY A 180 -0.28 -6.33 -0.45
N ALA A 181 -1.30 -6.37 -1.31
CA ALA A 181 -1.72 -5.24 -2.14
C ALA A 181 -2.31 -4.09 -1.32
N PHE A 182 -3.09 -4.41 -0.27
CA PHE A 182 -3.62 -3.41 0.65
C PHE A 182 -2.50 -2.62 1.34
N ILE A 183 -1.52 -3.35 1.88
CA ILE A 183 -0.36 -2.71 2.55
C ILE A 183 0.46 -1.90 1.56
N ALA A 184 0.68 -2.42 0.34
CA ALA A 184 1.38 -1.69 -0.71
C ALA A 184 0.62 -0.42 -1.13
N GLY A 185 -0.71 -0.49 -1.24
CA GLY A 185 -1.57 0.66 -1.56
C GLY A 185 -1.52 1.75 -0.49
N ILE A 186 -1.57 1.38 0.80
CA ILE A 186 -1.36 2.33 1.91
C ILE A 186 0.02 2.98 1.82
N GLY A 187 1.07 2.17 1.59
CA GLY A 187 2.43 2.69 1.42
C GLY A 187 2.54 3.68 0.26
N GLY A 188 1.84 3.42 -0.84
CA GLY A 188 1.76 4.32 -1.99
C GLY A 188 1.08 5.64 -1.67
N GLY A 189 -0.09 5.58 -1.01
CA GLY A 189 -0.81 6.77 -0.56
C GLY A 189 0.03 7.63 0.39
N LEU A 190 0.71 7.02 1.35
CA LEU A 190 1.66 7.72 2.24
C LEU A 190 2.79 8.37 1.46
N TYR A 191 3.39 7.65 0.49
CA TYR A 191 4.47 8.17 -0.34
C TYR A 191 4.04 9.43 -1.10
N ALA A 192 2.86 9.42 -1.74
CA ALA A 192 2.33 10.56 -2.49
C ALA A 192 2.15 11.81 -1.61
N HIS A 193 1.67 11.64 -0.37
CA HIS A 193 1.42 12.73 0.58
C HIS A 193 2.69 13.21 1.33
N ILE A 194 3.82 12.53 1.15
CA ILE A 194 5.13 12.96 1.67
C ILE A 194 5.91 13.71 0.61
N THR A 195 5.89 13.20 -0.62
CA THR A 195 6.66 13.78 -1.74
C THR A 195 5.97 14.95 -2.41
N ASN A 196 4.65 15.17 -2.18
CA ASN A 196 3.78 16.18 -2.80
C ASN A 196 3.69 16.06 -4.33
N PHE A 197 4.22 14.99 -4.89
CA PHE A 197 4.31 14.73 -6.32
C PHE A 197 4.29 13.22 -6.59
N ILE A 198 3.64 12.84 -7.68
CA ILE A 198 3.63 11.47 -8.16
C ILE A 198 3.50 11.42 -9.67
#